data_32ee5f113454827478386f9a531a57d5
#
_entry.id   32ee5f113454827478386f9a531a57d5
#
_cell.length_a   1.000
_cell.length_b   1.000
_cell.length_c   1.000
_cell.angle_alpha   90.00
_cell.angle_beta   90.00
_cell.angle_gamma   90.00
#
_symmetry.space_group_name_H-M   'P 1'
#
loop_
_entity.id
_entity.type
_entity.pdbx_description
1 polymer ?
#
loop_
_entity_poly.entity_id
_entity_poly.type
_entity_poly.pdbx_seq_one_letter_code
_entity_poly.pdbx_strand_id
1 'polypeptide(L)'
;MLTRVLFVLVLLGASVPASAEEAKVLALGITDHQVAQEELDKGVALPPPHFNTPAIAYASVAGLKKGDTIEITLVNGDTPLLRNTETLAEDSQSFLLQAGKRGVPAGGWPEGSYHAALKVTRDGKMLIEQSSQPIPFD
;
A
#
# COMPACT_ATOMS: atom_id res chain seq x y z
N MET A 1 -26.74 33.70 -24.86
CA MET A 1 -26.69 33.49 -24.40
C MET A 1 -26.43 32.98 -23.81
N LEU A 2 -26.21 32.79 -23.75
CA LEU A 2 -25.90 32.34 -23.15
C LEU A 2 -25.71 31.76 -22.42
N THR A 3 -25.64 31.55 -22.35
CA THR A 3 -25.62 31.03 -21.63
C THR A 3 -25.27 30.29 -21.14
N ARG A 4 -25.05 30.28 -21.20
CA ARG A 4 -24.75 29.57 -20.61
C ARG A 4 -24.32 29.03 -20.03
N VAL A 5 -24.16 29.09 -20.04
CA VAL A 5 -23.82 28.54 -19.41
C VAL A 5 -23.61 27.92 -18.80
N LEU A 6 -23.48 27.90 -18.75
CA LEU A 6 -23.33 27.32 -18.09
C LEU A 6 -23.12 26.64 -17.57
N PHE A 7 -22.96 26.59 -17.58
CA PHE A 7 -22.75 26.01 -17.05
C PHE A 7 -22.40 25.29 -16.62
N VAL A 8 -22.27 25.35 -16.81
CA VAL A 8 -21.93 24.77 -16.34
C VAL A 8 -21.58 24.15 -15.81
N LEU A 9 -21.35 24.28 -15.78
CA LEU A 9 -21.00 23.83 -15.19
C LEU A 9 -20.82 23.14 -14.65
N VAL A 10 -20.80 23.19 -14.66
CA VAL A 10 -20.71 22.66 -14.06
C VAL A 10 -20.46 21.93 -13.67
N LEU A 11 -20.28 21.98 -13.70
CA LEU A 11 -20.07 21.43 -13.31
C LEU A 11 -19.81 20.85 -12.90
N LEU A 12 -19.55 20.97 -12.85
CA LEU A 12 -19.33 20.59 -12.38
C LEU A 12 -19.25 19.99 -11.94
N GLY A 13 -19.09 19.89 -11.81
CA GLY A 13 -19.03 19.56 -11.33
C GLY A 13 -18.80 18.88 -10.97
N ALA A 14 -18.83 19.35 -11.02
CA ALA A 14 -18.81 18.62 -10.39
C ALA A 14 -18.28 17.37 -10.35
N SER A 15 -18.11 16.78 -10.68
CA SER A 15 -17.28 15.66 -10.70
C SER A 15 -16.35 15.50 -9.53
N VAL A 16 -16.26 16.43 -8.76
CA VAL A 16 -15.41 16.38 -7.59
C VAL A 16 -15.77 15.28 -6.62
N PRO A 17 -17.01 14.87 -6.48
CA PRO A 17 -17.35 13.81 -5.54
C PRO A 17 -16.56 12.54 -5.73
N ALA A 18 -16.12 12.29 -6.94
CA ALA A 18 -15.35 11.08 -7.21
C ALA A 18 -14.05 11.05 -6.41
N SER A 19 -13.40 12.19 -6.21
CA SER A 19 -12.13 12.20 -5.52
C SER A 19 -12.29 11.92 -4.03
N ALA A 20 -13.44 12.19 -3.46
CA ALA A 20 -13.68 11.91 -2.05
C ALA A 20 -13.69 10.41 -1.76
N GLU A 21 -13.87 9.59 -2.80
CA GLU A 21 -13.93 8.15 -2.63
C GLU A 21 -12.67 7.47 -3.10
N GLU A 22 -11.65 8.21 -3.41
CA GLU A 22 -10.42 7.61 -3.89
C GLU A 22 -9.68 6.92 -2.77
N ALA A 23 -9.03 5.83 -3.12
CA ALA A 23 -8.18 5.11 -2.19
C ALA A 23 -6.99 5.99 -1.81
N LYS A 24 -6.54 5.84 -0.57
CA LYS A 24 -5.46 6.66 -0.05
C LYS A 24 -4.52 5.80 0.77
N VAL A 25 -3.21 5.94 0.55
CA VAL A 25 -2.21 5.21 1.32
C VAL A 25 -2.07 5.87 2.68
N LEU A 26 -2.31 5.09 3.73
CA LEU A 26 -2.16 5.55 5.10
C LEU A 26 -0.77 5.20 5.65
N ALA A 27 -0.22 4.06 5.22
CA ALA A 27 1.11 3.63 5.65
C ALA A 27 1.66 2.67 4.61
N LEU A 28 2.97 2.70 4.41
CA LEU A 28 3.66 1.82 3.47
C LEU A 28 5.11 1.71 3.92
N GLY A 29 5.59 0.49 4.14
CA GLY A 29 6.95 0.32 4.59
C GLY A 29 7.34 -1.13 4.81
N ILE A 30 8.50 -1.31 5.46
CA ILE A 30 9.04 -2.62 5.82
C ILE A 30 9.41 -2.56 7.29
N THR A 31 9.07 -3.62 8.03
CA THR A 31 9.42 -3.69 9.44
C THR A 31 9.85 -5.11 9.80
N ASP A 32 10.23 -5.33 11.04
CA ASP A 32 10.80 -6.61 11.48
C ASP A 32 9.80 -7.54 12.16
N HIS A 33 8.51 -7.20 12.13
CA HIS A 33 7.47 -8.04 12.72
C HIS A 33 6.14 -7.87 12.00
N GLN A 34 5.23 -8.81 12.25
CA GLN A 34 3.88 -8.74 11.70
C GLN A 34 3.17 -7.53 12.33
N VAL A 35 2.71 -6.60 11.50
CA VAL A 35 2.11 -5.37 11.99
C VAL A 35 0.67 -5.61 12.41
N ALA A 36 0.29 -5.08 13.57
CA ALA A 36 -1.11 -5.06 13.99
C ALA A 36 -1.72 -3.71 13.64
N GLN A 37 -2.99 -3.70 13.27
CA GLN A 37 -3.69 -2.46 12.94
C GLN A 37 -3.57 -1.46 14.09
N GLU A 38 -3.59 -1.96 15.31
CA GLU A 38 -3.50 -1.16 16.51
C GLU A 38 -2.19 -0.36 16.57
N GLU A 39 -1.08 -0.96 16.10
CA GLU A 39 0.20 -0.26 16.06
C GLU A 39 0.13 0.94 15.13
N LEU A 40 -0.52 0.78 13.99
CA LEU A 40 -0.67 1.87 13.03
C LEU A 40 -1.58 2.95 13.58
N ASP A 41 -2.68 2.56 14.22
CA ASP A 41 -3.64 3.50 14.77
C ASP A 41 -3.02 4.35 15.88
N LYS A 42 -2.11 3.77 16.65
CA LYS A 42 -1.43 4.49 17.74
C LYS A 42 -0.22 5.26 17.27
N GLY A 43 0.18 5.11 16.02
CA GLY A 43 1.36 5.80 15.53
C GLY A 43 2.67 5.27 16.09
N VAL A 44 2.69 4.00 16.47
CA VAL A 44 3.89 3.38 17.01
C VAL A 44 4.97 3.33 15.94
N ALA A 45 6.21 3.66 16.30
CA ALA A 45 7.32 3.57 15.38
C ALA A 45 7.60 2.11 15.04
N LEU A 46 7.73 1.81 13.75
CA LEU A 46 8.00 0.46 13.27
C LEU A 46 9.45 0.39 12.83
N PRO A 47 10.29 -0.37 13.56
CA PRO A 47 11.73 -0.38 13.25
C PRO A 47 12.00 -1.11 11.93
N PRO A 48 13.04 -0.66 11.19
CA PRO A 48 13.43 -1.36 9.97
C PRO A 48 14.03 -2.72 10.31
N PRO A 49 13.96 -3.69 9.39
CA PRO A 49 14.60 -4.98 9.63
C PRO A 49 16.11 -4.88 9.54
N HIS A 50 16.76 -5.88 10.13
CA HIS A 50 18.19 -6.11 9.94
C HIS A 50 18.35 -7.35 9.07
N PHE A 51 19.57 -7.61 8.61
CA PHE A 51 19.79 -8.76 7.73
C PHE A 51 19.45 -10.09 8.40
N ASN A 52 19.43 -10.13 9.72
CA ASN A 52 19.17 -11.35 10.49
C ASN A 52 17.85 -11.31 11.25
N THR A 53 16.93 -10.42 10.90
CA THR A 53 15.59 -10.38 11.49
C THR A 53 14.54 -10.68 10.44
N PRO A 54 13.31 -10.99 10.83
CA PRO A 54 12.23 -11.07 9.85
C PRO A 54 12.07 -9.76 9.09
N ALA A 55 11.50 -9.83 7.90
CA ALA A 55 11.22 -8.65 7.09
C ALA A 55 9.79 -8.75 6.56
N ILE A 56 8.98 -7.77 6.90
CA ILE A 56 7.57 -7.72 6.56
C ILE A 56 7.28 -6.43 5.80
N ALA A 57 6.87 -6.54 4.55
CA ALA A 57 6.38 -5.39 3.80
C ALA A 57 4.91 -5.20 4.16
N TYR A 58 4.50 -3.98 4.47
CA TYR A 58 3.13 -3.72 4.89
C TYR A 58 2.58 -2.48 4.20
N ALA A 59 1.27 -2.46 4.03
CA ALA A 59 0.56 -1.30 3.50
C ALA A 59 -0.78 -1.19 4.19
N SER A 60 -1.17 0.03 4.54
CA SER A 60 -2.51 0.32 5.04
C SER A 60 -3.12 1.33 4.10
N VAL A 61 -4.32 1.03 3.60
CA VAL A 61 -4.97 1.84 2.56
C VAL A 61 -6.40 2.13 2.97
N ALA A 62 -6.79 3.39 2.83
CA ALA A 62 -8.16 3.85 3.11
C ALA A 62 -8.97 3.90 1.83
N GLY A 63 -10.28 3.83 1.96
CA GLY A 63 -11.18 4.09 0.84
C GLY A 63 -11.26 2.97 -0.19
N LEU A 64 -10.95 1.75 0.20
CA LEU A 64 -11.07 0.62 -0.69
C LEU A 64 -12.53 0.16 -0.77
N LYS A 65 -12.93 -0.32 -1.94
CA LYS A 65 -14.27 -0.77 -2.21
C LYS A 65 -14.29 -2.27 -2.49
N LYS A 66 -15.44 -2.88 -2.28
CA LYS A 66 -15.64 -4.27 -2.65
C LYS A 66 -15.20 -4.48 -4.10
N GLY A 67 -14.40 -5.51 -4.32
CA GLY A 67 -13.89 -5.83 -5.66
C GLY A 67 -12.55 -5.22 -5.99
N ASP A 68 -12.07 -4.27 -5.18
CA ASP A 68 -10.72 -3.73 -5.38
C ASP A 68 -9.69 -4.82 -5.09
N THR A 69 -8.60 -4.79 -5.84
CA THR A 69 -7.48 -5.71 -5.61
C THR A 69 -6.29 -4.90 -5.11
N ILE A 70 -5.72 -5.37 -4.01
CA ILE A 70 -4.56 -4.73 -3.41
C ILE A 70 -3.42 -5.74 -3.38
N GLU A 71 -2.23 -5.30 -3.74
CA GLU A 71 -1.04 -6.16 -3.80
C GLU A 71 0.12 -5.46 -3.13
N ILE A 72 0.81 -6.17 -2.23
CA ILE A 72 2.02 -5.69 -1.58
C ILE A 72 3.16 -6.67 -1.89
N THR A 73 4.33 -6.13 -2.23
CA THR A 73 5.50 -6.94 -2.60
C THR A 73 6.72 -6.41 -1.88
N LEU A 74 7.52 -7.32 -1.34
CA LEU A 74 8.85 -7.00 -0.82
C LEU A 74 9.83 -7.19 -1.96
N VAL A 75 10.57 -6.13 -2.28
CA VAL A 75 11.47 -6.11 -3.46
C VAL A 75 12.88 -5.77 -3.01
N ASN A 76 13.86 -6.50 -3.53
CA ASN A 76 15.27 -6.17 -3.36
C ASN A 76 15.78 -5.67 -4.70
N GLY A 77 16.05 -4.37 -4.81
CA GLY A 77 16.42 -3.75 -6.07
C GLY A 77 15.28 -3.88 -7.08
N ASP A 78 15.46 -4.72 -8.07
CA ASP A 78 14.43 -5.02 -9.08
C ASP A 78 13.86 -6.42 -8.92
N THR A 79 14.25 -7.15 -7.88
CA THR A 79 13.87 -8.55 -7.71
C THR A 79 12.77 -8.67 -6.67
N PRO A 80 11.55 -9.06 -7.08
CA PRO A 80 10.48 -9.32 -6.11
C PRO A 80 10.77 -10.59 -5.33
N LEU A 81 10.62 -10.53 -4.02
CA LEU A 81 10.92 -11.66 -3.14
C LEU A 81 9.68 -12.30 -2.57
N LEU A 82 8.75 -11.49 -2.07
CA LEU A 82 7.52 -11.97 -1.43
C LEU A 82 6.37 -11.09 -1.88
N ARG A 83 5.22 -11.69 -2.10
CA ARG A 83 4.06 -10.97 -2.60
C ARG A 83 2.80 -11.48 -1.94
N ASN A 84 1.90 -10.58 -1.63
CA ASN A 84 0.59 -10.93 -1.14
C ASN A 84 -0.46 -10.09 -1.87
N THR A 85 -1.51 -10.75 -2.33
CA THR A 85 -2.57 -10.10 -3.11
C THR A 85 -3.90 -10.45 -2.49
N GLU A 86 -4.79 -9.48 -2.40
CA GLU A 86 -6.10 -9.67 -1.81
C GLU A 86 -7.14 -8.91 -2.63
N THR A 87 -8.30 -9.56 -2.87
CA THR A 87 -9.44 -8.87 -3.48
C THR A 87 -10.46 -8.66 -2.37
N LEU A 88 -10.91 -7.43 -2.21
CA LEU A 88 -11.78 -7.08 -1.09
C LEU A 88 -13.19 -7.65 -1.28
N ALA A 89 -13.69 -8.30 -0.24
CA ALA A 89 -15.06 -8.81 -0.21
C ALA A 89 -16.05 -7.73 0.20
N GLU A 90 -15.58 -6.66 0.83
CA GLU A 90 -16.40 -5.56 1.32
C GLU A 90 -15.62 -4.26 1.26
N ASP A 91 -16.33 -3.12 1.31
CA ASP A 91 -15.68 -1.83 1.42
C ASP A 91 -14.86 -1.77 2.72
N SER A 92 -13.77 -1.05 2.71
CA SER A 92 -12.91 -0.91 3.88
C SER A 92 -12.43 0.52 4.05
N GLN A 93 -12.54 1.03 5.27
CA GLN A 93 -12.03 2.35 5.63
C GLN A 93 -10.52 2.30 5.84
N SER A 94 -10.01 1.13 6.21
CA SER A 94 -8.60 0.97 6.53
C SER A 94 -8.27 -0.51 6.40
N PHE A 95 -7.55 -0.85 5.34
CA PHE A 95 -7.21 -2.24 5.04
C PHE A 95 -5.71 -2.42 5.14
N LEU A 96 -5.30 -3.35 5.99
CA LEU A 96 -3.87 -3.66 6.19
C LEU A 96 -3.53 -4.95 5.47
N LEU A 97 -2.53 -4.90 4.59
CA LEU A 97 -2.05 -6.07 3.88
C LEU A 97 -0.55 -6.17 4.05
N GLN A 98 -0.05 -7.38 4.25
CA GLN A 98 1.36 -7.61 4.55
C GLN A 98 1.89 -8.78 3.74
N ALA A 99 3.17 -8.70 3.38
CA ALA A 99 3.90 -9.80 2.74
C ALA A 99 5.23 -9.94 3.45
N GLY A 100 5.50 -11.13 3.99
CA GLY A 100 6.75 -11.34 4.69
C GLY A 100 6.86 -12.73 5.25
N LYS A 101 8.02 -13.01 5.82
CA LYS A 101 8.29 -14.27 6.49
C LYS A 101 8.75 -14.02 7.90
N ARG A 102 8.28 -14.86 8.82
CA ARG A 102 8.77 -14.83 10.19
C ARG A 102 10.19 -15.37 10.26
N GLY A 103 10.54 -16.24 9.32
CA GLY A 103 11.87 -16.79 9.28
C GLY A 103 12.81 -15.88 8.52
N VAL A 104 14.09 -16.12 8.72
CA VAL A 104 15.16 -15.38 8.05
C VAL A 104 15.86 -16.37 7.11
N PRO A 105 16.19 -15.96 5.89
CA PRO A 105 16.92 -16.87 4.99
C PRO A 105 18.22 -17.31 5.61
N ALA A 106 18.67 -18.50 5.25
CA ALA A 106 19.96 -19.02 5.71
C ALA A 106 21.06 -18.03 5.35
N GLY A 107 21.86 -17.63 6.33
CA GLY A 107 22.90 -16.63 6.12
C GLY A 107 22.41 -15.20 6.15
N GLY A 108 21.11 -14.99 6.41
CA GLY A 108 20.53 -13.66 6.46
C GLY A 108 19.99 -13.20 5.12
N TRP A 109 19.40 -12.02 5.10
CA TRP A 109 18.90 -11.42 3.87
C TRP A 109 20.08 -10.96 3.00
N PRO A 110 20.01 -11.18 1.67
CA PRO A 110 21.08 -10.71 0.79
C PRO A 110 21.25 -9.20 0.88
N GLU A 111 22.45 -8.74 0.56
CA GLU A 111 22.70 -7.32 0.47
C GLU A 111 21.85 -6.72 -0.63
N GLY A 112 21.51 -5.45 -0.46
CA GLY A 112 20.75 -4.74 -1.46
C GLY A 112 19.96 -3.61 -0.85
N SER A 113 19.09 -3.04 -1.68
CA SER A 113 18.24 -1.93 -1.30
C SER A 113 16.81 -2.44 -1.39
N TYR A 114 16.13 -2.50 -0.26
CA TYR A 114 14.81 -3.12 -0.18
C TYR A 114 13.71 -2.06 -0.11
N HIS A 115 12.60 -2.34 -0.77
CA HIS A 115 11.43 -1.47 -0.67
C HIS A 115 10.16 -2.30 -0.73
N ALA A 116 9.06 -1.71 -0.25
CA ALA A 116 7.74 -2.29 -0.37
C ALA A 116 7.06 -1.65 -1.57
N ALA A 117 6.45 -2.45 -2.43
CA ALA A 117 5.76 -1.95 -3.61
C ALA A 117 4.27 -2.25 -3.46
N LEU A 118 3.45 -1.22 -3.59
CA LEU A 118 2.01 -1.31 -3.42
C LEU A 118 1.30 -1.02 -4.73
N LYS A 119 0.33 -1.86 -5.07
CA LYS A 119 -0.55 -1.63 -6.22
C LYS A 119 -1.98 -1.84 -5.79
N VAL A 120 -2.86 -0.94 -6.21
CA VAL A 120 -4.30 -1.07 -5.99
C VAL A 120 -4.98 -0.87 -7.32
N THR A 121 -5.85 -1.82 -7.71
CA THR A 121 -6.59 -1.74 -8.96
C THR A 121 -8.09 -1.82 -8.70
N ARG A 122 -8.85 -1.14 -9.53
CA ARG A 122 -10.31 -1.12 -9.49
C ARG A 122 -10.83 -1.21 -10.91
N ASP A 123 -11.64 -2.24 -11.18
CA ASP A 123 -12.19 -2.43 -12.53
C ASP A 123 -11.10 -2.46 -13.59
N GLY A 124 -9.97 -3.08 -13.28
CA GLY A 124 -8.87 -3.22 -14.20
C GLY A 124 -8.01 -1.98 -14.34
N LYS A 125 -8.31 -0.91 -13.60
CA LYS A 125 -7.54 0.33 -13.68
C LYS A 125 -6.67 0.50 -12.45
N MET A 126 -5.45 0.97 -12.66
CA MET A 126 -4.52 1.23 -11.57
C MET A 126 -4.95 2.48 -10.81
N LEU A 127 -5.30 2.34 -9.53
CA LEU A 127 -5.62 3.47 -8.67
C LEU A 127 -4.39 3.98 -7.94
N ILE A 128 -3.56 3.05 -7.46
CA ILE A 128 -2.36 3.39 -6.70
C ILE A 128 -1.22 2.51 -7.17
N GLU A 129 -0.08 3.12 -7.40
CA GLU A 129 1.18 2.42 -7.61
C GLU A 129 2.23 3.22 -6.89
N GLN A 130 2.73 2.70 -5.78
CA GLN A 130 3.61 3.46 -4.90
C GLN A 130 4.63 2.53 -4.26
N SER A 131 5.84 3.04 -4.05
CA SER A 131 6.91 2.29 -3.39
C SER A 131 7.38 3.05 -2.17
N SER A 132 7.79 2.30 -1.15
CA SER A 132 8.38 2.91 0.04
C SER A 132 9.81 3.32 -0.27
N GLN A 133 10.41 4.13 0.62
CA GLN A 133 11.80 4.54 0.50
C GLN A 133 12.68 3.30 0.54
N PRO A 134 13.64 3.15 -0.39
CA PRO A 134 14.55 2.01 -0.34
C PRO A 134 15.44 2.08 0.90
N ILE A 135 15.65 0.94 1.54
CA ILE A 135 16.49 0.84 2.72
C ILE A 135 17.37 -0.41 2.64
N PRO A 136 18.58 -0.37 3.21
CA PRO A 136 19.36 -1.59 3.35
C PRO A 136 18.91 -2.35 4.59
N PHE A 137 19.22 -3.65 4.64
CA PHE A 137 19.03 -4.44 5.87
C PHE A 137 20.42 -4.62 6.47
N ASP A 138 20.71 -3.85 7.49
CA ASP A 138 22.04 -3.87 8.12
C ASP A 138 22.27 -5.03 9.06
#